data_9fed73aff3b9c54ac8ad63cc39494475
#
_entry.id   9fed73aff3b9c54ac8ad63cc39494475
#
_cell.length_a   1.000
_cell.length_b   1.000
_cell.length_c   1.000
_cell.angle_alpha   90.00
_cell.angle_beta   90.00
_cell.angle_gamma   90.00
#
_symmetry.space_group_name_H-M   'P 1'
#
loop_
_entity.id
_entity.type
_entity.pdbx_description
1 polymer ?
#
loop_
_entity_poly.entity_id
_entity_poly.type
_entity_poly.pdbx_seq_one_letter_code
_entity_poly.pdbx_strand_id
1 'polypeptide(L)'
;AGQQRTLTPSASPPHPMQLRQDQLAAHLGKGPGALKPLYTVHGDEALLAQEAADAIRAAARAAGYTERQVHTVSGAYFDWSSLLGAASEMSLFGDRQLIEIRIPSGKPGKDGSTALQRYCELMAGNDGVLTLLTLPRLDKTQQGSAWFTALDGMGLSVRCDPVERGALPLWIAQRLSAQGQQVEPGEAGQRTLAFFADRVEGNLLAAHQEIVKLGLLHPPGTLNIEQIEEAVVDVARFNVFKLSEAVLSGQVHRTLRMIDGLQAEGEAAVLVHWALSEDILALHRARTAIDGGKPLPMVLREQRVWGPRERLFERILPQARPQILARLVASASTVDGIVKGLRHPQWPEDPWEALRRLALQLAKVAGGPVRA
;
A
#
# COMPACT_ATOMS: atom_id res chain seq x y z
N ALA A 1 61.46 20.65 4.36
CA ALA A 1 60.26 20.97 5.09
C ALA A 1 59.06 20.75 4.15
N GLY A 2 58.50 19.54 4.15
CA GLY A 2 57.37 19.18 3.34
C GLY A 2 56.12 19.13 4.24
N GLN A 3 55.17 20.02 4.01
CA GLN A 3 53.88 20.01 4.67
C GLN A 3 53.00 18.92 4.02
N GLN A 4 52.70 17.86 4.74
CA GLN A 4 51.67 16.90 4.42
C GLN A 4 50.28 17.54 4.67
N ARG A 5 49.54 17.82 3.59
CA ARG A 5 48.11 18.13 3.67
C ARG A 5 47.37 16.86 4.04
N THR A 6 46.87 16.77 5.24
CA THR A 6 45.88 15.78 5.67
C THR A 6 44.56 16.03 4.94
N LEU A 7 44.20 15.13 4.03
CA LEU A 7 42.90 15.06 3.42
C LEU A 7 41.92 14.59 4.51
N THR A 8 41.02 15.48 4.94
CA THR A 8 39.84 15.11 5.73
C THR A 8 38.94 14.18 4.89
N PRO A 9 38.48 13.05 5.44
CA PRO A 9 37.56 12.19 4.70
C PRO A 9 36.26 12.95 4.43
N SER A 10 35.88 13.01 3.15
CA SER A 10 34.59 13.46 2.68
C SER A 10 33.47 12.69 3.43
N ALA A 11 32.68 13.40 4.21
CA ALA A 11 31.50 12.83 4.82
C ALA A 11 30.58 12.33 3.69
N SER A 12 30.29 11.04 3.70
CA SER A 12 29.26 10.46 2.83
C SER A 12 27.95 11.26 2.99
N PRO A 13 27.20 11.54 1.91
CA PRO A 13 25.95 12.25 2.04
C PRO A 13 25.04 11.45 3.02
N PRO A 14 24.32 12.12 3.93
CA PRO A 14 23.43 11.45 4.85
C PRO A 14 22.43 10.63 4.03
N HIS A 15 22.26 9.35 4.39
CA HIS A 15 21.22 8.50 3.82
C HIS A 15 19.88 9.22 3.98
N PRO A 16 19.03 9.26 2.93
CA PRO A 16 17.74 9.88 3.01
C PRO A 16 16.96 9.31 4.19
N MET A 17 16.48 10.18 5.08
CA MET A 17 15.75 9.73 6.28
C MET A 17 14.31 9.47 5.89
N GLN A 18 13.97 8.21 5.68
CA GLN A 18 12.63 7.76 5.36
C GLN A 18 11.98 7.09 6.58
N LEU A 19 10.80 7.57 6.97
CA LEU A 19 9.99 6.97 8.02
C LEU A 19 8.76 6.27 7.43
N ARG A 20 8.29 5.24 8.12
CA ARG A 20 6.92 4.76 7.93
C ARG A 20 5.98 5.65 8.76
N GLN A 21 4.72 5.68 8.37
CA GLN A 21 3.71 6.52 9.03
C GLN A 21 3.61 6.24 10.55
N ASP A 22 3.72 4.98 10.98
CA ASP A 22 3.68 4.57 12.39
C ASP A 22 4.84 5.13 13.24
N GLN A 23 5.94 5.54 12.63
CA GLN A 23 7.11 6.13 13.29
C GLN A 23 7.02 7.67 13.39
N LEU A 24 6.12 8.28 12.63
CA LEU A 24 6.01 9.75 12.55
C LEU A 24 5.63 10.39 13.89
N ALA A 25 4.69 9.79 14.63
CA ALA A 25 4.25 10.31 15.94
C ALA A 25 5.43 10.41 16.93
N ALA A 26 6.28 9.37 17.00
CA ALA A 26 7.47 9.36 17.83
C ALA A 26 8.52 10.41 17.39
N HIS A 27 8.61 10.68 16.08
CA HIS A 27 9.48 11.73 15.55
C HIS A 27 8.99 13.11 15.94
N LEU A 28 7.71 13.42 15.71
CA LEU A 28 7.11 14.73 16.02
C LEU A 28 7.04 14.99 17.54
N GLY A 29 6.86 13.93 18.35
CA GLY A 29 6.83 14.01 19.81
C GLY A 29 8.14 14.45 20.47
N LYS A 30 9.25 14.51 19.71
CA LYS A 30 10.54 15.05 20.19
C LYS A 30 10.52 16.57 20.38
N GLY A 31 9.45 17.23 19.98
CA GLY A 31 9.25 18.67 20.15
C GLY A 31 9.70 19.52 18.95
N PRO A 32 9.51 20.84 19.04
CA PRO A 32 9.71 21.77 17.93
C PRO A 32 11.12 21.75 17.33
N GLY A 33 12.14 21.53 18.16
CA GLY A 33 13.54 21.48 17.72
C GLY A 33 13.90 20.25 16.86
N ALA A 34 13.01 19.25 16.81
CA ALA A 34 13.21 18.05 15.94
C ALA A 34 12.50 18.17 14.59
N LEU A 35 11.69 19.21 14.38
CA LEU A 35 11.00 19.41 13.13
C LEU A 35 12.00 19.61 11.98
N LYS A 36 11.69 18.99 10.86
CA LYS A 36 12.44 19.15 9.63
C LYS A 36 11.84 20.30 8.79
N PRO A 37 12.65 20.99 8.00
CA PRO A 37 12.16 22.08 7.17
C PRO A 37 11.20 21.61 6.08
N LEU A 38 11.26 20.32 5.70
CA LEU A 38 10.39 19.74 4.69
C LEU A 38 9.96 18.31 5.09
N TYR A 39 8.68 18.01 4.89
CA TYR A 39 8.11 16.67 4.97
C TYR A 39 7.49 16.28 3.64
N THR A 40 7.88 15.13 3.11
CA THR A 40 7.28 14.55 1.91
C THR A 40 6.43 13.33 2.30
N VAL A 41 5.12 13.47 2.31
CA VAL A 41 4.18 12.37 2.58
C VAL A 41 3.77 11.74 1.27
N HIS A 42 4.02 10.44 1.10
CA HIS A 42 3.69 9.73 -0.13
C HIS A 42 3.25 8.28 0.12
N GLY A 43 2.35 7.77 -0.70
CA GLY A 43 1.83 6.41 -0.62
C GLY A 43 0.41 6.28 -1.16
N ASP A 44 -0.11 5.04 -1.19
CA ASP A 44 -1.43 4.73 -1.73
C ASP A 44 -2.50 4.61 -0.63
N GLU A 45 -2.11 4.63 0.65
CA GLU A 45 -3.08 4.56 1.75
C GLU A 45 -3.54 5.95 2.15
N ALA A 46 -4.71 6.33 1.66
CA ALA A 46 -5.25 7.68 1.81
C ALA A 46 -5.46 8.09 3.27
N LEU A 47 -5.94 7.18 4.13
CA LEU A 47 -6.14 7.46 5.56
C LEU A 47 -4.80 7.80 6.23
N LEU A 48 -3.79 6.97 6.02
CA LEU A 48 -2.48 7.16 6.65
C LEU A 48 -1.78 8.42 6.14
N ALA A 49 -1.92 8.74 4.84
CA ALA A 49 -1.38 9.97 4.27
C ALA A 49 -2.06 11.21 4.84
N GLN A 50 -3.38 11.18 5.01
CA GLN A 50 -4.13 12.26 5.63
C GLN A 50 -3.73 12.46 7.10
N GLU A 51 -3.68 11.39 7.88
CA GLU A 51 -3.27 11.44 9.30
C GLU A 51 -1.84 11.94 9.47
N ALA A 52 -0.92 11.49 8.61
CA ALA A 52 0.46 11.98 8.62
C ALA A 52 0.51 13.48 8.33
N ALA A 53 -0.22 13.95 7.31
CA ALA A 53 -0.30 15.36 6.99
C ALA A 53 -0.92 16.18 8.12
N ASP A 54 -1.99 15.69 8.77
CA ASP A 54 -2.64 16.36 9.89
C ASP A 54 -1.73 16.43 11.12
N ALA A 55 -0.99 15.37 11.41
CA ALA A 55 0.00 15.36 12.50
C ALA A 55 1.13 16.38 12.27
N ILE A 56 1.64 16.47 11.03
CA ILE A 56 2.66 17.44 10.66
C ILE A 56 2.10 18.86 10.76
N ARG A 57 0.88 19.13 10.31
CA ARG A 57 0.20 20.43 10.45
C ARG A 57 0.04 20.84 11.92
N ALA A 58 -0.37 19.90 12.77
CA ALA A 58 -0.52 20.14 14.19
C ALA A 58 0.82 20.49 14.85
N ALA A 59 1.88 19.72 14.53
CA ALA A 59 3.22 19.97 15.03
C ALA A 59 3.79 21.32 14.53
N ALA A 60 3.58 21.65 13.26
CA ALA A 60 3.97 22.95 12.69
C ALA A 60 3.27 24.10 13.39
N ARG A 61 1.95 24.00 13.60
CA ARG A 61 1.17 25.03 14.32
C ARG A 61 1.67 25.20 15.76
N ALA A 62 1.94 24.11 16.47
CA ALA A 62 2.49 24.14 17.81
C ALA A 62 3.89 24.77 17.87
N ALA A 63 4.65 24.71 16.78
CA ALA A 63 5.97 25.35 16.62
C ALA A 63 5.90 26.80 16.13
N GLY A 64 4.69 27.36 15.97
CA GLY A 64 4.48 28.77 15.60
C GLY A 64 4.35 29.02 14.09
N TYR A 65 4.25 28.01 13.24
CA TYR A 65 3.92 28.15 11.82
C TYR A 65 2.41 28.32 11.66
N THR A 66 1.92 29.54 11.83
CA THR A 66 0.48 29.87 11.90
C THR A 66 -0.11 30.22 10.53
N GLU A 67 0.69 30.84 9.68
CA GLU A 67 0.26 31.14 8.30
C GLU A 67 0.35 29.89 7.43
N ARG A 68 -0.64 29.69 6.56
CA ARG A 68 -0.72 28.50 5.70
C ARG A 68 -1.03 28.89 4.26
N GLN A 69 -0.18 28.45 3.34
CA GLN A 69 -0.44 28.51 1.90
C GLN A 69 -0.52 27.13 1.29
N VAL A 70 -1.44 26.94 0.34
CA VAL A 70 -1.65 25.65 -0.34
C VAL A 70 -1.52 25.82 -1.85
N HIS A 71 -0.61 25.07 -2.44
CA HIS A 71 -0.39 25.00 -3.87
C HIS A 71 -0.75 23.60 -4.38
N THR A 72 -1.74 23.49 -5.27
CA THR A 72 -2.14 22.21 -5.86
C THR A 72 -1.75 22.17 -7.32
N VAL A 73 -0.86 21.25 -7.66
CA VAL A 73 -0.39 21.01 -9.04
C VAL A 73 -1.44 20.20 -9.78
N SER A 74 -2.38 20.89 -10.44
CA SER A 74 -3.54 20.29 -11.11
C SER A 74 -3.32 19.94 -12.58
N GLY A 75 -2.08 19.94 -13.08
CA GLY A 75 -1.77 19.57 -14.47
C GLY A 75 -0.49 20.20 -15.00
N ALA A 76 -0.30 20.08 -16.32
CA ALA A 76 0.90 20.52 -17.02
C ALA A 76 1.11 22.05 -17.02
N TYR A 77 0.04 22.80 -16.76
CA TYR A 77 0.04 24.27 -16.80
C TYR A 77 0.11 24.94 -15.44
N PHE A 78 0.52 24.20 -14.40
CA PHE A 78 0.70 24.79 -13.08
C PHE A 78 1.82 25.86 -13.13
N ASP A 79 1.52 27.04 -12.60
CA ASP A 79 2.49 28.14 -12.52
C ASP A 79 3.47 27.93 -11.35
N TRP A 80 4.59 27.30 -11.65
CA TRP A 80 5.67 27.08 -10.70
C TRP A 80 6.36 28.38 -10.26
N SER A 81 6.25 29.47 -11.03
CA SER A 81 6.84 30.76 -10.66
C SER A 81 6.12 31.39 -9.48
N SER A 82 4.82 31.14 -9.33
CA SER A 82 4.04 31.59 -8.18
C SER A 82 4.52 30.93 -6.87
N LEU A 83 4.85 29.64 -6.90
CA LEU A 83 5.43 28.94 -5.74
C LEU A 83 6.81 29.49 -5.38
N LEU A 84 7.67 29.72 -6.37
CA LEU A 84 9.02 30.26 -6.15
C LEU A 84 8.96 31.73 -5.68
N GLY A 85 8.02 32.53 -6.20
CA GLY A 85 7.75 33.89 -5.76
C GLY A 85 7.33 33.96 -4.32
N ALA A 86 6.32 33.18 -3.93
CA ALA A 86 5.86 33.07 -2.57
C ALA A 86 7.00 32.70 -1.61
N ALA A 87 7.84 31.70 -1.99
CA ALA A 87 9.00 31.31 -1.20
C ALA A 87 10.03 32.47 -1.02
N SER A 88 10.19 33.31 -2.02
CA SER A 88 11.15 34.43 -1.98
C SER A 88 10.63 35.62 -1.19
N GLU A 89 9.35 35.94 -1.30
CA GLU A 89 8.72 37.08 -0.59
C GLU A 89 8.61 36.85 0.91
N MET A 90 8.39 35.60 1.33
CA MET A 90 8.20 35.23 2.72
C MET A 90 9.48 35.40 3.58
N SER A 91 10.61 35.28 2.98
CA SER A 91 11.93 35.53 3.64
C SER A 91 12.08 36.98 4.13
N LEU A 92 11.24 37.90 3.66
CA LEU A 92 11.35 39.36 3.97
C LEU A 92 10.47 39.80 5.15
N PHE A 93 9.42 39.07 5.52
CA PHE A 93 8.43 39.51 6.51
C PHE A 93 8.49 38.81 7.89
N GLY A 94 9.33 37.78 8.06
CA GLY A 94 9.64 37.20 9.37
C GLY A 94 8.55 36.32 10.02
N ASP A 95 7.38 36.19 9.40
CA ASP A 95 6.30 35.31 9.92
C ASP A 95 6.58 33.84 9.59
N ARG A 96 6.34 32.96 10.56
CA ARG A 96 6.50 31.51 10.36
C ARG A 96 5.33 30.95 9.56
N GLN A 97 5.66 30.26 8.46
CA GLN A 97 4.66 29.82 7.50
C GLN A 97 4.77 28.33 7.16
N LEU A 98 3.61 27.67 7.00
CA LEU A 98 3.47 26.35 6.44
C LEU A 98 3.09 26.43 4.96
N ILE A 99 3.99 25.99 4.07
CA ILE A 99 3.70 25.84 2.64
C ILE A 99 3.30 24.38 2.37
N GLU A 100 2.09 24.17 1.88
CA GLU A 100 1.64 22.86 1.41
C GLU A 100 1.70 22.77 -0.11
N ILE A 101 2.38 21.76 -0.63
CA ILE A 101 2.47 21.45 -2.05
C ILE A 101 1.80 20.11 -2.27
N ARG A 102 0.77 20.06 -3.09
CA ARG A 102 0.05 18.83 -3.44
C ARG A 102 0.27 18.50 -4.90
N ILE A 103 0.76 17.30 -5.19
CA ILE A 103 0.97 16.81 -6.56
C ILE A 103 0.17 15.51 -6.75
N PRO A 104 -1.16 15.59 -7.00
CA PRO A 104 -2.02 14.40 -7.07
C PRO A 104 -1.62 13.40 -8.16
N SER A 105 -0.99 13.88 -9.23
CA SER A 105 -0.48 13.00 -10.30
C SER A 105 0.79 12.23 -9.93
N GLY A 106 1.51 12.63 -8.87
CA GLY A 106 2.84 12.14 -8.54
C GLY A 106 3.94 12.53 -9.54
N LYS A 107 3.59 13.36 -10.54
CA LYS A 107 4.48 13.74 -11.65
C LYS A 107 4.53 15.27 -11.80
N PRO A 108 5.56 15.93 -11.27
CA PRO A 108 5.67 17.39 -11.41
C PRO A 108 5.96 17.86 -12.83
N GLY A 109 6.35 16.97 -13.74
CA GLY A 109 6.80 17.32 -15.09
C GLY A 109 8.23 17.88 -15.12
N LYS A 110 8.69 18.29 -16.32
CA LYS A 110 10.06 18.80 -16.48
C LYS A 110 10.25 20.12 -15.74
N ASP A 111 9.34 21.06 -15.93
CA ASP A 111 9.41 22.38 -15.30
C ASP A 111 9.24 22.28 -13.78
N GLY A 112 8.34 21.42 -13.32
CA GLY A 112 8.17 21.14 -11.90
C GLY A 112 9.37 20.45 -11.26
N SER A 113 10.05 19.57 -11.97
CA SER A 113 11.30 18.97 -11.48
C SER A 113 12.36 20.04 -11.23
N THR A 114 12.53 20.96 -12.15
CA THR A 114 13.48 22.09 -12.00
C THR A 114 13.04 23.05 -10.90
N ALA A 115 11.74 23.38 -10.85
CA ALA A 115 11.19 24.27 -9.84
C ALA A 115 11.32 23.72 -8.42
N LEU A 116 11.05 22.43 -8.20
CA LEU A 116 11.20 21.81 -6.88
C LEU A 116 12.66 21.77 -6.40
N GLN A 117 13.60 21.50 -7.29
CA GLN A 117 15.04 21.59 -6.97
C GLN A 117 15.42 23.02 -6.56
N ARG A 118 14.98 24.01 -7.34
CA ARG A 118 15.20 25.43 -7.04
C ARG A 118 14.52 25.86 -5.75
N TYR A 119 13.31 25.36 -5.48
CA TYR A 119 12.60 25.59 -4.23
C TYR A 119 13.42 25.10 -3.02
N CYS A 120 13.98 23.87 -3.08
CA CYS A 120 14.84 23.35 -2.03
C CYS A 120 16.07 24.22 -1.81
N GLU A 121 16.71 24.72 -2.87
CA GLU A 121 17.83 25.66 -2.76
C GLU A 121 17.45 26.97 -2.05
N LEU A 122 16.30 27.54 -2.41
CA LEU A 122 15.79 28.78 -1.80
C LEU A 122 15.41 28.61 -0.33
N MET A 123 14.89 27.44 0.04
CA MET A 123 14.46 27.13 1.41
C MET A 123 15.62 26.64 2.28
N ALA A 124 16.79 26.36 1.74
CA ALA A 124 17.95 25.91 2.51
C ALA A 124 18.34 26.97 3.56
N GLY A 125 18.28 26.58 4.85
CA GLY A 125 18.58 27.48 5.98
C GLY A 125 17.48 28.49 6.32
N ASN A 126 16.29 28.40 5.73
CA ASN A 126 15.14 29.22 6.08
C ASN A 126 14.32 28.58 7.18
N ASP A 127 14.49 29.03 8.42
CA ASP A 127 13.76 28.52 9.58
C ASP A 127 12.32 29.12 9.70
N GLY A 128 11.97 30.08 8.89
CA GLY A 128 10.65 30.71 8.83
C GLY A 128 9.61 29.89 8.06
N VAL A 129 10.03 28.88 7.29
CA VAL A 129 9.16 28.07 6.44
C VAL A 129 9.27 26.61 6.77
N LEU A 130 8.13 25.95 7.00
CA LEU A 130 8.02 24.50 6.99
C LEU A 130 7.23 24.09 5.77
N THR A 131 7.74 23.11 5.01
CA THR A 131 7.09 22.62 3.81
C THR A 131 6.47 21.24 4.03
N LEU A 132 5.22 21.08 3.64
CA LEU A 132 4.53 19.78 3.59
C LEU A 132 4.17 19.47 2.13
N LEU A 133 4.81 18.46 1.56
CA LEU A 133 4.54 18.00 0.21
C LEU A 133 3.80 16.67 0.26
N THR A 134 2.70 16.53 -0.49
CA THR A 134 1.90 15.31 -0.56
C THR A 134 1.84 14.75 -1.98
N LEU A 135 2.07 13.45 -2.10
CA LEU A 135 2.18 12.70 -3.35
C LEU A 135 1.47 11.36 -3.23
N PRO A 136 0.98 10.77 -4.33
CA PRO A 136 0.65 9.35 -4.36
C PRO A 136 1.93 8.50 -4.24
N ARG A 137 1.77 7.19 -4.29
CA ARG A 137 2.91 6.27 -4.34
C ARG A 137 3.82 6.57 -5.52
N LEU A 138 5.12 6.59 -5.25
CA LEU A 138 6.16 6.78 -6.25
C LEU A 138 6.81 5.44 -6.60
N ASP A 139 7.04 5.23 -7.90
CA ASP A 139 7.85 4.11 -8.37
C ASP A 139 9.35 4.34 -8.12
N LYS A 140 10.18 3.33 -8.35
CA LYS A 140 11.63 3.41 -8.13
C LYS A 140 12.30 4.49 -9.00
N THR A 141 11.80 4.71 -10.21
CA THR A 141 12.35 5.73 -11.12
C THR A 141 12.05 7.12 -10.60
N GLN A 142 10.83 7.35 -10.13
CA GLN A 142 10.42 8.61 -9.52
C GLN A 142 11.18 8.90 -8.23
N GLN A 143 11.38 7.90 -7.36
CA GLN A 143 12.18 8.03 -6.13
C GLN A 143 13.66 8.31 -6.42
N GLY A 144 14.21 7.84 -7.55
CA GLY A 144 15.56 8.13 -8.02
C GLY A 144 15.70 9.44 -8.80
N SER A 145 14.62 10.21 -9.00
CA SER A 145 14.65 11.45 -9.75
C SER A 145 15.34 12.59 -9.00
N ALA A 146 15.91 13.56 -9.74
CA ALA A 146 16.63 14.68 -9.14
C ALA A 146 15.76 15.55 -8.21
N TRP A 147 14.48 15.76 -8.58
CA TRP A 147 13.57 16.54 -7.75
C TRP A 147 13.23 15.82 -6.43
N PHE A 148 13.02 14.50 -6.45
CA PHE A 148 12.73 13.75 -5.22
C PHE A 148 13.97 13.65 -4.32
N THR A 149 15.14 13.45 -4.92
CA THR A 149 16.43 13.47 -4.19
C THR A 149 16.67 14.82 -3.51
N ALA A 150 16.32 15.94 -4.15
CA ALA A 150 16.43 17.28 -3.56
C ALA A 150 15.49 17.43 -2.34
N LEU A 151 14.25 16.95 -2.43
CA LEU A 151 13.30 16.96 -1.32
C LEU A 151 13.77 16.10 -0.15
N ASP A 152 14.25 14.89 -0.42
CA ASP A 152 14.79 13.97 0.59
C ASP A 152 16.05 14.53 1.27
N GLY A 153 16.90 15.22 0.53
CA GLY A 153 18.10 15.87 1.06
C GLY A 153 17.78 17.06 1.97
N MET A 154 16.67 17.75 1.74
CA MET A 154 16.22 18.87 2.55
C MET A 154 15.44 18.44 3.80
N GLY A 155 14.74 17.31 3.76
CA GLY A 155 13.76 16.99 4.76
C GLY A 155 13.63 15.52 5.15
N LEU A 156 12.41 15.10 5.34
CA LEU A 156 12.03 13.77 5.79
C LEU A 156 10.89 13.22 4.93
N SER A 157 11.08 12.04 4.35
CA SER A 157 10.03 11.32 3.64
C SER A 157 9.24 10.41 4.57
N VAL A 158 7.92 10.46 4.47
CA VAL A 158 6.97 9.62 5.23
C VAL A 158 6.20 8.74 4.27
N ARG A 159 6.42 7.43 4.37
CA ARG A 159 5.74 6.43 3.56
C ARG A 159 4.41 6.01 4.18
N CYS A 160 3.34 6.05 3.38
CA CYS A 160 1.97 5.66 3.74
C CYS A 160 1.51 4.50 2.85
N ASP A 161 2.11 3.33 3.06
CA ASP A 161 1.76 2.13 2.31
C ASP A 161 0.47 1.48 2.85
N PRO A 162 -0.31 0.76 2.02
CA PRO A 162 -1.45 -0.02 2.47
C PRO A 162 -1.09 -1.00 3.59
N VAL A 163 -1.98 -1.14 4.56
CA VAL A 163 -1.85 -2.13 5.63
C VAL A 163 -2.26 -3.49 5.10
N GLU A 164 -1.28 -4.39 5.01
CA GLU A 164 -1.51 -5.75 4.52
C GLU A 164 -2.37 -6.57 5.47
N ARG A 165 -3.12 -7.55 4.94
CA ARG A 165 -4.05 -8.38 5.71
C ARG A 165 -3.43 -8.97 6.99
N GLY A 166 -2.16 -9.40 6.92
CA GLY A 166 -1.45 -9.98 8.08
C GLY A 166 -1.15 -8.97 9.20
N ALA A 167 -1.00 -7.70 8.88
CA ALA A 167 -0.74 -6.62 9.84
C ALA A 167 -2.02 -5.96 10.35
N LEU A 168 -3.16 -6.14 9.66
CA LEU A 168 -4.41 -5.47 9.95
C LEU A 168 -4.98 -5.77 11.36
N PRO A 169 -4.93 -7.01 11.90
CA PRO A 169 -5.36 -7.27 13.26
C PRO A 169 -4.59 -6.47 14.32
N LEU A 170 -3.28 -6.35 14.17
CA LEU A 170 -2.44 -5.55 15.06
C LEU A 170 -2.78 -4.05 14.95
N TRP A 171 -2.96 -3.55 13.73
CA TRP A 171 -3.36 -2.16 13.48
C TRP A 171 -4.71 -1.83 14.13
N ILE A 172 -5.71 -2.73 14.02
CA ILE A 172 -7.02 -2.60 14.68
C ILE A 172 -6.85 -2.57 16.21
N ALA A 173 -6.09 -3.52 16.77
CA ALA A 173 -5.86 -3.59 18.21
C ALA A 173 -5.21 -2.31 18.77
N GLN A 174 -4.23 -1.74 18.06
CA GLN A 174 -3.59 -0.48 18.43
C GLN A 174 -4.58 0.69 18.43
N ARG A 175 -5.48 0.74 17.44
CA ARG A 175 -6.52 1.78 17.34
C ARG A 175 -7.58 1.66 18.42
N LEU A 176 -8.04 0.44 18.72
CA LEU A 176 -8.93 0.19 19.86
C LEU A 176 -8.29 0.62 21.16
N SER A 177 -7.02 0.26 21.37
CA SER A 177 -6.27 0.65 22.57
C SER A 177 -6.14 2.17 22.74
N ALA A 178 -5.97 2.90 21.64
CA ALA A 178 -5.87 4.36 21.66
C ALA A 178 -7.15 5.06 22.15
N GLN A 179 -8.32 4.40 22.06
CA GLN A 179 -9.59 4.87 22.63
C GLN A 179 -9.99 4.15 23.93
N GLY A 180 -9.04 3.43 24.55
CA GLY A 180 -9.26 2.73 25.83
C GLY A 180 -10.00 1.39 25.70
N GLN A 181 -10.15 0.86 24.52
CA GLN A 181 -10.80 -0.43 24.25
C GLN A 181 -9.79 -1.51 23.90
N GLN A 182 -10.12 -2.75 24.18
CA GLN A 182 -9.31 -3.91 23.82
C GLN A 182 -10.21 -5.13 23.58
N VAL A 183 -9.72 -6.13 22.89
CA VAL A 183 -10.40 -7.43 22.79
C VAL A 183 -9.98 -8.36 23.93
N GLU A 184 -10.71 -9.45 24.10
CA GLU A 184 -10.34 -10.47 25.07
C GLU A 184 -8.90 -10.98 24.87
N PRO A 185 -8.19 -11.37 25.93
CA PRO A 185 -6.84 -11.91 25.80
C PRO A 185 -6.85 -13.30 25.16
N GLY A 186 -5.71 -13.69 24.59
CA GLY A 186 -5.48 -15.04 24.06
C GLY A 186 -6.16 -15.31 22.73
N GLU A 187 -6.51 -16.56 22.49
CA GLU A 187 -7.02 -17.04 21.21
C GLU A 187 -8.38 -16.44 20.84
N ALA A 188 -9.25 -16.19 21.82
CA ALA A 188 -10.55 -15.55 21.61
C ALA A 188 -10.38 -14.17 21.00
N GLY A 189 -9.53 -13.31 21.57
CA GLY A 189 -9.26 -11.99 21.04
C GLY A 189 -8.57 -12.03 19.68
N GLN A 190 -7.69 -13.00 19.42
CA GLN A 190 -7.09 -13.15 18.09
C GLN A 190 -8.15 -13.49 17.04
N ARG A 191 -9.11 -14.35 17.35
CA ARG A 191 -10.25 -14.67 16.45
C ARG A 191 -11.12 -13.44 16.20
N THR A 192 -11.41 -12.67 17.25
CA THR A 192 -12.18 -11.43 17.16
C THR A 192 -11.50 -10.40 16.26
N LEU A 193 -10.19 -10.17 16.43
CA LEU A 193 -9.43 -9.26 15.56
C LEU A 193 -9.31 -9.78 14.12
N ALA A 194 -9.18 -11.10 13.94
CA ALA A 194 -9.17 -11.70 12.61
C ALA A 194 -10.52 -11.52 11.90
N PHE A 195 -11.64 -11.73 12.62
CA PHE A 195 -12.99 -11.47 12.12
C PHE A 195 -13.16 -10.01 11.70
N PHE A 196 -12.78 -9.07 12.56
CA PHE A 196 -12.85 -7.65 12.24
C PHE A 196 -12.01 -7.32 10.99
N ALA A 197 -10.76 -7.78 10.97
CA ALA A 197 -9.86 -7.56 9.84
C ALA A 197 -10.44 -8.11 8.52
N ASP A 198 -11.13 -9.24 8.56
CA ASP A 198 -11.79 -9.83 7.40
C ASP A 198 -12.90 -8.94 6.84
N ARG A 199 -13.65 -8.25 7.71
CA ARG A 199 -14.75 -7.38 7.33
C ARG A 199 -14.31 -6.04 6.71
N VAL A 200 -13.08 -5.62 6.97
CA VAL A 200 -12.57 -4.30 6.56
C VAL A 200 -11.33 -4.39 5.66
N GLU A 201 -10.94 -5.58 5.24
CA GLU A 201 -9.77 -5.79 4.40
C GLU A 201 -9.83 -4.91 3.13
N GLY A 202 -8.74 -4.19 2.84
CA GLY A 202 -8.65 -3.31 1.68
C GLY A 202 -9.36 -1.97 1.83
N ASN A 203 -9.99 -1.69 2.98
CA ASN A 203 -10.70 -0.44 3.24
C ASN A 203 -10.35 0.13 4.62
N LEU A 204 -9.12 0.66 4.74
CA LEU A 204 -8.60 1.13 6.03
C LEU A 204 -9.39 2.31 6.60
N LEU A 205 -9.94 3.17 5.74
CA LEU A 205 -10.81 4.27 6.16
C LEU A 205 -12.08 3.74 6.83
N ALA A 206 -12.73 2.75 6.24
CA ALA A 206 -13.89 2.12 6.85
C ALA A 206 -13.52 1.38 8.14
N ALA A 207 -12.37 0.70 8.18
CA ALA A 207 -11.85 0.11 9.42
C ALA A 207 -11.75 1.14 10.54
N HIS A 208 -11.22 2.31 10.25
CA HIS A 208 -11.14 3.42 11.20
C HIS A 208 -12.52 3.90 11.65
N GLN A 209 -13.46 4.06 10.72
CA GLN A 209 -14.83 4.46 11.04
C GLN A 209 -15.55 3.45 11.93
N GLU A 210 -15.37 2.14 11.66
CA GLU A 210 -15.93 1.08 12.50
C GLU A 210 -15.32 1.09 13.91
N ILE A 211 -14.03 1.34 14.04
CA ILE A 211 -13.35 1.50 15.34
C ILE A 211 -13.90 2.71 16.10
N VAL A 212 -14.03 3.88 15.45
CA VAL A 212 -14.62 5.08 16.07
C VAL A 212 -16.06 4.79 16.53
N LYS A 213 -16.86 4.12 15.70
CA LYS A 213 -18.23 3.73 16.04
C LYS A 213 -18.28 2.83 17.28
N LEU A 214 -17.37 1.85 17.40
CA LEU A 214 -17.27 1.02 18.60
C LEU A 214 -16.99 1.86 19.86
N GLY A 215 -16.14 2.89 19.75
CA GLY A 215 -15.88 3.83 20.84
C GLY A 215 -17.08 4.67 21.26
N LEU A 216 -18.03 4.90 20.32
CA LEU A 216 -19.30 5.60 20.62
C LEU A 216 -20.37 4.67 21.20
N LEU A 217 -20.38 3.39 20.77
CA LEU A 217 -21.38 2.41 21.21
C LEU A 217 -21.06 1.77 22.56
N HIS A 218 -19.78 1.62 22.86
CA HIS A 218 -19.31 0.90 24.05
C HIS A 218 -18.30 1.74 24.84
N PRO A 219 -18.36 1.72 26.18
CA PRO A 219 -17.39 2.43 27.01
C PRO A 219 -15.98 1.81 26.87
N PRO A 220 -14.92 2.49 27.34
CA PRO A 220 -13.61 1.90 27.47
C PRO A 220 -13.65 0.57 28.24
N GLY A 221 -12.90 -0.43 27.78
CA GLY A 221 -12.88 -1.76 28.36
C GLY A 221 -12.70 -2.88 27.33
N THR A 222 -13.03 -4.09 27.73
CA THR A 222 -12.90 -5.27 26.87
C THR A 222 -14.16 -5.46 26.02
N LEU A 223 -13.97 -5.55 24.71
CA LEU A 223 -15.02 -5.89 23.73
C LEU A 223 -15.02 -7.39 23.47
N ASN A 224 -16.20 -7.99 23.52
CA ASN A 224 -16.38 -9.38 23.11
C ASN A 224 -16.70 -9.51 21.62
N ILE A 225 -16.74 -10.74 21.10
CA ILE A 225 -16.97 -11.00 19.68
C ILE A 225 -18.35 -10.51 19.24
N GLU A 226 -19.39 -10.71 20.07
CA GLU A 226 -20.78 -10.37 19.75
C GLU A 226 -20.94 -8.85 19.53
N GLN A 227 -20.30 -8.04 20.39
CA GLN A 227 -20.30 -6.57 20.25
C GLN A 227 -19.66 -6.12 18.93
N ILE A 228 -18.60 -6.80 18.49
CA ILE A 228 -17.93 -6.50 17.24
C ILE A 228 -18.75 -7.02 16.06
N GLU A 229 -19.32 -8.22 16.13
CA GLU A 229 -20.20 -8.76 15.07
C GLU A 229 -21.41 -7.89 14.82
N GLU A 230 -22.03 -7.34 15.87
CA GLU A 230 -23.18 -6.46 15.77
C GLU A 230 -22.81 -5.08 15.18
N ALA A 231 -21.63 -4.56 15.55
CA ALA A 231 -21.23 -3.22 15.16
C ALA A 231 -20.54 -3.16 13.78
N VAL A 232 -19.71 -4.14 13.46
CA VAL A 232 -18.83 -4.08 12.27
C VAL A 232 -19.53 -4.63 11.03
N VAL A 233 -19.82 -3.75 10.09
CA VAL A 233 -20.40 -4.11 8.79
C VAL A 233 -19.29 -4.65 7.86
N ASP A 234 -19.65 -5.56 6.95
CA ASP A 234 -18.75 -6.04 5.92
C ASP A 234 -18.56 -4.96 4.84
N VAL A 235 -17.43 -4.30 4.90
CA VAL A 235 -17.04 -3.20 4.01
C VAL A 235 -15.70 -3.47 3.34
N ALA A 236 -15.27 -4.74 3.34
CA ALA A 236 -14.04 -5.15 2.69
C ALA A 236 -14.06 -4.78 1.21
N ARG A 237 -12.93 -4.27 0.72
CA ARG A 237 -12.71 -3.97 -0.70
C ARG A 237 -11.57 -4.83 -1.21
N PHE A 238 -11.84 -5.50 -2.31
CA PHE A 238 -10.89 -6.41 -2.91
C PHE A 238 -10.45 -5.91 -4.28
N ASN A 239 -9.28 -6.31 -4.70
CA ASN A 239 -8.85 -6.15 -6.06
C ASN A 239 -8.40 -7.50 -6.64
N VAL A 240 -8.44 -7.60 -7.95
CA VAL A 240 -8.17 -8.83 -8.68
C VAL A 240 -6.73 -9.35 -8.45
N PHE A 241 -5.77 -8.47 -8.21
CA PHE A 241 -4.37 -8.86 -7.94
C PHE A 241 -4.21 -9.48 -6.54
N LYS A 242 -4.98 -9.01 -5.55
CA LYS A 242 -5.00 -9.61 -4.21
C LYS A 242 -5.74 -10.95 -4.20
N LEU A 243 -6.72 -11.14 -5.09
CA LEU A 243 -7.36 -12.45 -5.31
C LEU A 243 -6.31 -13.50 -5.73
N SER A 244 -5.45 -13.18 -6.69
CA SER A 244 -4.34 -14.04 -7.11
C SER A 244 -3.48 -14.50 -5.92
N GLU A 245 -3.12 -13.58 -5.02
CA GLU A 245 -2.35 -13.89 -3.81
C GLU A 245 -3.10 -14.86 -2.87
N ALA A 246 -4.39 -14.63 -2.61
CA ALA A 246 -5.22 -15.48 -1.77
C ALA A 246 -5.35 -16.90 -2.33
N VAL A 247 -5.59 -17.02 -3.64
CA VAL A 247 -5.72 -18.28 -4.36
C VAL A 247 -4.40 -19.06 -4.33
N LEU A 248 -3.28 -18.42 -4.69
CA LEU A 248 -1.96 -19.04 -4.69
C LEU A 248 -1.44 -19.37 -3.29
N SER A 249 -1.97 -18.70 -2.26
CA SER A 249 -1.71 -19.05 -0.86
C SER A 249 -2.55 -20.23 -0.36
N GLY A 250 -3.52 -20.73 -1.15
CA GLY A 250 -4.43 -21.81 -0.77
C GLY A 250 -5.47 -21.39 0.27
N GLN A 251 -5.75 -20.10 0.41
CA GLN A 251 -6.68 -19.54 1.40
C GLN A 251 -8.12 -19.60 0.89
N VAL A 252 -8.74 -20.81 0.92
CA VAL A 252 -10.04 -21.07 0.31
C VAL A 252 -11.14 -20.10 0.77
N HIS A 253 -11.33 -19.92 2.08
CA HIS A 253 -12.36 -19.01 2.60
C HIS A 253 -12.16 -17.57 2.16
N ARG A 254 -10.91 -17.08 2.20
CA ARG A 254 -10.57 -15.74 1.75
C ARG A 254 -10.81 -15.58 0.24
N THR A 255 -10.43 -16.59 -0.55
CA THR A 255 -10.65 -16.61 -2.00
C THR A 255 -12.13 -16.45 -2.35
N LEU A 256 -13.01 -17.24 -1.71
CA LEU A 256 -14.46 -17.15 -1.96
C LEU A 256 -15.01 -15.78 -1.58
N ARG A 257 -14.70 -15.30 -0.40
CA ARG A 257 -15.14 -13.98 0.07
C ARG A 257 -14.67 -12.85 -0.86
N MET A 258 -13.44 -12.93 -1.38
CA MET A 258 -12.92 -11.93 -2.33
C MET A 258 -13.68 -11.98 -3.67
N ILE A 259 -14.03 -13.16 -4.17
CA ILE A 259 -14.83 -13.29 -5.41
C ILE A 259 -16.22 -12.72 -5.19
N ASP A 260 -16.86 -13.00 -4.04
CA ASP A 260 -18.17 -12.46 -3.70
C ASP A 260 -18.15 -10.94 -3.59
N GLY A 261 -17.09 -10.38 -2.96
CA GLY A 261 -16.90 -8.94 -2.86
C GLY A 261 -16.68 -8.27 -4.23
N LEU A 262 -15.83 -8.85 -5.09
CA LEU A 262 -15.61 -8.35 -6.45
C LEU A 262 -16.89 -8.37 -7.28
N GLN A 263 -17.70 -9.42 -7.14
CA GLN A 263 -19.03 -9.50 -7.78
C GLN A 263 -19.96 -8.40 -7.26
N ALA A 264 -20.03 -8.20 -5.96
CA ALA A 264 -20.88 -7.19 -5.32
C ALA A 264 -20.47 -5.76 -5.69
N GLU A 265 -19.17 -5.51 -5.88
CA GLU A 265 -18.63 -4.23 -6.34
C GLU A 265 -18.86 -3.98 -7.85
N GLY A 266 -19.39 -4.96 -8.59
CA GLY A 266 -19.63 -4.84 -10.02
C GLY A 266 -18.38 -4.99 -10.87
N GLU A 267 -17.34 -5.64 -10.36
CA GLU A 267 -16.12 -5.90 -11.13
C GLU A 267 -16.41 -6.78 -12.35
N ALA A 268 -15.69 -6.58 -13.43
CA ALA A 268 -15.90 -7.34 -14.65
C ALA A 268 -15.42 -8.80 -14.49
N ALA A 269 -16.31 -9.78 -14.67
CA ALA A 269 -15.96 -11.20 -14.59
C ALA A 269 -14.79 -11.59 -15.49
N VAL A 270 -14.64 -10.93 -16.66
CA VAL A 270 -13.53 -11.15 -17.58
C VAL A 270 -12.18 -10.77 -16.97
N LEU A 271 -12.13 -9.75 -16.12
CA LEU A 271 -10.90 -9.32 -15.45
C LEU A 271 -10.47 -10.31 -14.35
N VAL A 272 -11.45 -10.82 -13.60
CA VAL A 272 -11.22 -11.87 -12.59
C VAL A 272 -10.74 -13.16 -13.26
N HIS A 273 -11.36 -13.55 -14.38
CA HIS A 273 -10.93 -14.69 -15.19
C HIS A 273 -9.49 -14.51 -15.69
N TRP A 274 -9.17 -13.33 -16.22
CA TRP A 274 -7.83 -13.03 -16.73
C TRP A 274 -6.76 -13.24 -15.65
N ALA A 275 -6.97 -12.71 -14.44
CA ALA A 275 -6.00 -12.84 -13.35
C ALA A 275 -5.77 -14.30 -12.93
N LEU A 276 -6.84 -15.10 -12.79
CA LEU A 276 -6.74 -16.52 -12.46
C LEU A 276 -6.04 -17.32 -13.58
N SER A 277 -6.35 -16.99 -14.83
CA SER A 277 -5.79 -17.66 -16.00
C SER A 277 -4.29 -17.37 -16.19
N GLU A 278 -3.87 -16.13 -15.94
CA GLU A 278 -2.43 -15.79 -15.98
C GLU A 278 -1.62 -16.60 -14.97
N ASP A 279 -2.12 -16.80 -13.75
CA ASP A 279 -1.46 -17.64 -12.76
C ASP A 279 -1.43 -19.11 -13.15
N ILE A 280 -2.55 -19.64 -13.65
CA ILE A 280 -2.65 -21.05 -14.12
C ILE A 280 -1.69 -21.31 -15.27
N LEU A 281 -1.66 -20.43 -16.26
CA LEU A 281 -0.79 -20.54 -17.43
C LEU A 281 0.68 -20.40 -17.04
N ALA A 282 1.01 -19.46 -16.16
CA ALA A 282 2.38 -19.29 -15.68
C ALA A 282 2.87 -20.52 -14.89
N LEU A 283 2.04 -21.09 -14.01
CA LEU A 283 2.36 -22.33 -13.29
C LEU A 283 2.56 -23.50 -14.26
N HIS A 284 1.69 -23.66 -15.24
CA HIS A 284 1.79 -24.74 -16.23
C HIS A 284 3.06 -24.63 -17.09
N ARG A 285 3.35 -23.44 -17.64
CA ARG A 285 4.56 -23.17 -18.42
C ARG A 285 5.82 -23.37 -17.58
N ALA A 286 5.81 -22.87 -16.33
CA ALA A 286 6.93 -23.02 -15.42
C ALA A 286 7.20 -24.51 -15.13
N ARG A 287 6.16 -25.30 -14.84
CA ARG A 287 6.31 -26.73 -14.57
C ARG A 287 6.86 -27.46 -15.80
N THR A 288 6.33 -27.20 -16.98
CA THR A 288 6.81 -27.78 -18.23
C THR A 288 8.30 -27.48 -18.50
N ALA A 289 8.72 -26.24 -18.24
CA ALA A 289 10.11 -25.83 -18.39
C ALA A 289 11.05 -26.53 -17.40
N ILE A 290 10.60 -26.70 -16.14
CA ILE A 290 11.34 -27.42 -15.10
C ILE A 290 11.48 -28.89 -15.45
N ASP A 291 10.42 -29.53 -15.93
CA ASP A 291 10.44 -30.93 -16.39
C ASP A 291 11.37 -31.11 -17.63
N GLY A 292 11.55 -30.05 -18.43
CA GLY A 292 12.53 -29.96 -19.50
C GLY A 292 13.96 -29.67 -19.04
N GLY A 293 14.23 -29.66 -17.74
CA GLY A 293 15.56 -29.49 -17.16
C GLY A 293 16.01 -28.02 -16.90
N LYS A 294 15.13 -27.03 -17.05
CA LYS A 294 15.47 -25.63 -16.74
C LYS A 294 15.50 -25.37 -15.22
N PRO A 295 16.49 -24.62 -14.71
CA PRO A 295 16.53 -24.22 -13.30
C PRO A 295 15.37 -23.32 -12.91
N LEU A 296 14.77 -23.56 -11.74
CA LEU A 296 13.62 -22.81 -11.23
C LEU A 296 13.81 -21.28 -11.24
N PRO A 297 14.93 -20.69 -10.79
CA PRO A 297 15.09 -19.23 -10.81
C PRO A 297 15.07 -18.62 -12.21
N MET A 298 15.59 -19.36 -13.21
CA MET A 298 15.55 -18.94 -14.60
C MET A 298 14.13 -18.96 -15.15
N VAL A 299 13.39 -20.04 -14.84
CA VAL A 299 12.00 -20.20 -15.27
C VAL A 299 11.10 -19.09 -14.69
N LEU A 300 11.23 -18.75 -13.41
CA LEU A 300 10.45 -17.68 -12.77
C LEU A 300 10.67 -16.33 -13.46
N ARG A 301 11.91 -16.01 -13.83
CA ARG A 301 12.24 -14.80 -14.61
C ARG A 301 11.60 -14.81 -16.00
N GLU A 302 11.68 -15.94 -16.72
CA GLU A 302 11.07 -16.10 -18.05
C GLU A 302 9.55 -15.92 -17.99
N GLN A 303 8.89 -16.41 -16.92
CA GLN A 303 7.45 -16.26 -16.70
C GLN A 303 7.06 -14.92 -16.07
N ARG A 304 8.00 -13.99 -15.87
CA ARG A 304 7.78 -12.67 -15.25
C ARG A 304 7.11 -12.76 -13.87
N VAL A 305 7.51 -13.74 -13.08
CA VAL A 305 7.06 -13.93 -11.71
C VAL A 305 8.03 -13.23 -10.78
N TRP A 306 7.54 -12.17 -10.08
CA TRP A 306 8.37 -11.30 -9.25
C TRP A 306 7.74 -11.10 -7.86
N GLY A 307 8.59 -10.73 -6.89
CA GLY A 307 8.17 -10.30 -5.57
C GLY A 307 7.44 -11.38 -4.76
N PRO A 308 6.32 -11.09 -4.12
CA PRO A 308 5.59 -12.06 -3.28
C PRO A 308 5.14 -13.30 -4.05
N ARG A 309 4.81 -13.19 -5.35
CA ARG A 309 4.40 -14.31 -6.20
C ARG A 309 5.54 -15.33 -6.39
N GLU A 310 6.78 -14.89 -6.42
CA GLU A 310 7.95 -15.77 -6.57
C GLU A 310 7.97 -16.87 -5.50
N ARG A 311 7.83 -16.50 -4.23
CA ARG A 311 7.78 -17.43 -3.10
C ARG A 311 6.59 -18.39 -3.17
N LEU A 312 5.45 -17.95 -3.67
CA LEU A 312 4.27 -18.79 -3.84
C LEU A 312 4.51 -19.84 -4.93
N PHE A 313 5.10 -19.44 -6.06
CA PHE A 313 5.44 -20.34 -7.15
C PHE A 313 6.52 -21.35 -6.73
N GLU A 314 7.56 -20.92 -6.01
CA GLU A 314 8.60 -21.79 -5.45
C GLU A 314 7.99 -22.88 -4.55
N ARG A 315 6.97 -22.57 -3.79
CA ARG A 315 6.26 -23.52 -2.94
C ARG A 315 5.37 -24.47 -3.73
N ILE A 316 4.64 -23.97 -4.73
CA ILE A 316 3.65 -24.74 -5.50
C ILE A 316 4.30 -25.68 -6.50
N LEU A 317 5.27 -25.20 -7.28
CA LEU A 317 5.82 -25.92 -8.43
C LEU A 317 6.41 -27.29 -8.09
N PRO A 318 7.15 -27.51 -6.97
CA PRO A 318 7.70 -28.84 -6.66
C PRO A 318 6.64 -29.92 -6.44
N GLN A 319 5.46 -29.54 -5.94
CA GLN A 319 4.36 -30.46 -5.60
C GLN A 319 3.25 -30.52 -6.68
N ALA A 320 3.22 -29.57 -7.60
CA ALA A 320 2.21 -29.49 -8.65
C ALA A 320 2.46 -30.55 -9.72
N ARG A 321 1.51 -31.47 -9.90
CA ARG A 321 1.59 -32.50 -10.94
C ARG A 321 1.26 -31.92 -12.31
N PRO A 322 2.05 -32.20 -13.37
CA PRO A 322 1.83 -31.65 -14.71
C PRO A 322 0.41 -31.87 -15.24
N GLN A 323 -0.16 -33.08 -14.99
CA GLN A 323 -1.50 -33.44 -15.44
C GLN A 323 -2.60 -32.61 -14.75
N ILE A 324 -2.39 -32.22 -13.50
CA ILE A 324 -3.33 -31.38 -12.75
C ILE A 324 -3.27 -29.95 -13.30
N LEU A 325 -2.09 -29.43 -13.56
CA LEU A 325 -1.93 -28.10 -14.16
C LEU A 325 -2.53 -28.05 -15.58
N ALA A 326 -2.36 -29.09 -16.37
CA ALA A 326 -2.99 -29.20 -17.71
C ALA A 326 -4.53 -29.17 -17.60
N ARG A 327 -5.11 -29.87 -16.61
CA ARG A 327 -6.57 -29.81 -16.35
C ARG A 327 -7.01 -28.41 -15.93
N LEU A 328 -6.23 -27.70 -15.13
CA LEU A 328 -6.52 -26.30 -14.75
C LEU A 328 -6.53 -25.39 -15.98
N VAL A 329 -5.59 -25.57 -16.92
CA VAL A 329 -5.57 -24.83 -18.18
C VAL A 329 -6.84 -25.10 -18.99
N ALA A 330 -7.26 -26.37 -19.11
CA ALA A 330 -8.53 -26.71 -19.77
C ALA A 330 -9.73 -26.09 -19.06
N SER A 331 -9.76 -26.12 -17.71
CA SER A 331 -10.80 -25.47 -16.93
C SER A 331 -10.83 -23.95 -17.15
N ALA A 332 -9.68 -23.30 -17.18
CA ALA A 332 -9.58 -21.87 -17.46
C ALA A 332 -10.10 -21.50 -18.85
N SER A 333 -9.77 -22.33 -19.88
CA SER A 333 -10.31 -22.14 -21.22
C SER A 333 -11.84 -22.30 -21.29
N THR A 334 -12.39 -23.26 -20.53
CA THR A 334 -13.84 -23.45 -20.44
C THR A 334 -14.52 -22.24 -19.79
N VAL A 335 -13.95 -21.75 -18.70
CA VAL A 335 -14.49 -20.57 -17.97
C VAL A 335 -14.36 -19.30 -18.81
N ASP A 336 -13.34 -19.16 -19.64
CA ASP A 336 -13.24 -18.07 -20.62
C ASP A 336 -14.45 -18.04 -21.56
N GLY A 337 -14.82 -19.21 -22.08
CA GLY A 337 -16.04 -19.33 -22.89
C GLY A 337 -17.30 -18.92 -22.13
N ILE A 338 -17.46 -19.37 -20.88
CA ILE A 338 -18.65 -19.07 -20.06
C ILE A 338 -18.73 -17.56 -19.76
N VAL A 339 -17.61 -16.93 -19.40
CA VAL A 339 -17.55 -15.48 -19.17
C VAL A 339 -17.92 -14.68 -20.43
N LYS A 340 -17.69 -15.25 -21.61
CA LYS A 340 -18.08 -14.69 -22.93
C LYS A 340 -19.48 -15.11 -23.39
N GLY A 341 -20.25 -15.78 -22.54
CA GLY A 341 -21.64 -16.16 -22.83
C GLY A 341 -21.84 -17.53 -23.48
N LEU A 342 -20.78 -18.35 -23.58
CA LEU A 342 -20.90 -19.74 -24.05
C LEU A 342 -21.37 -20.64 -22.90
N ARG A 343 -22.01 -21.78 -23.26
CA ARG A 343 -22.47 -22.80 -22.30
C ARG A 343 -21.59 -24.04 -22.37
N HIS A 344 -21.41 -24.67 -21.22
CA HIS A 344 -20.69 -25.95 -21.13
C HIS A 344 -21.47 -26.93 -20.23
N PRO A 345 -21.76 -28.16 -20.67
CA PRO A 345 -22.66 -29.09 -19.96
C PRO A 345 -22.24 -29.47 -18.54
N GLN A 346 -20.93 -29.41 -18.24
CA GLN A 346 -20.37 -29.81 -16.94
C GLN A 346 -19.97 -28.65 -16.04
N TRP A 347 -20.30 -27.41 -16.45
CA TRP A 347 -19.96 -26.19 -15.73
C TRP A 347 -21.20 -25.34 -15.46
N PRO A 348 -21.17 -24.53 -14.39
CA PRO A 348 -22.24 -23.56 -14.14
C PRO A 348 -22.39 -22.60 -15.34
N GLU A 349 -23.65 -22.22 -15.65
CA GLU A 349 -23.91 -21.22 -16.68
C GLU A 349 -23.58 -19.79 -16.19
N ASP A 350 -23.69 -19.56 -14.88
CA ASP A 350 -23.34 -18.27 -14.26
C ASP A 350 -21.82 -18.08 -14.25
N PRO A 351 -21.31 -16.98 -14.83
CA PRO A 351 -19.89 -16.70 -14.90
C PRO A 351 -19.20 -16.66 -13.52
N TRP A 352 -19.86 -16.11 -12.51
CA TRP A 352 -19.28 -15.98 -11.18
C TRP A 352 -19.18 -17.32 -10.45
N GLU A 353 -20.17 -18.18 -10.61
CA GLU A 353 -20.12 -19.56 -10.12
C GLU A 353 -18.99 -20.36 -10.82
N ALA A 354 -18.82 -20.16 -12.11
CA ALA A 354 -17.73 -20.78 -12.87
C ALA A 354 -16.35 -20.27 -12.37
N LEU A 355 -16.21 -18.98 -12.10
CA LEU A 355 -15.02 -18.37 -11.52
C LEU A 355 -14.72 -18.90 -10.11
N ARG A 356 -15.74 -19.02 -9.24
CA ARG A 356 -15.57 -19.63 -7.91
C ARG A 356 -15.03 -21.05 -8.01
N ARG A 357 -15.60 -21.85 -8.90
CA ARG A 357 -15.13 -23.22 -9.13
C ARG A 357 -13.68 -23.28 -9.63
N LEU A 358 -13.31 -22.43 -10.58
CA LEU A 358 -11.93 -22.34 -11.10
C LEU A 358 -10.94 -21.92 -10.00
N ALA A 359 -11.26 -20.88 -9.26
CA ALA A 359 -10.42 -20.39 -8.17
C ALA A 359 -10.23 -21.44 -7.06
N LEU A 360 -11.29 -22.19 -6.72
CA LEU A 360 -11.21 -23.30 -5.77
C LEU A 360 -10.31 -24.44 -6.26
N GLN A 361 -10.38 -24.78 -7.54
CA GLN A 361 -9.49 -25.79 -8.12
C GLN A 361 -8.03 -25.35 -8.02
N LEU A 362 -7.72 -24.11 -8.36
CA LEU A 362 -6.36 -23.55 -8.24
C LEU A 362 -5.91 -23.46 -6.78
N ALA A 363 -6.76 -22.97 -5.87
CA ALA A 363 -6.43 -22.86 -4.44
C ALA A 363 -6.13 -24.22 -3.80
N LYS A 364 -6.85 -25.29 -4.19
CA LYS A 364 -6.57 -26.65 -3.73
C LYS A 364 -5.20 -27.16 -4.20
N VAL A 365 -4.81 -26.87 -5.43
CA VAL A 365 -3.48 -27.21 -5.95
C VAL A 365 -2.40 -26.41 -5.23
N ALA A 366 -2.65 -25.14 -4.97
CA ALA A 366 -1.72 -24.25 -4.31
C ALA A 366 -1.55 -24.55 -2.80
N GLY A 367 -2.60 -25.02 -2.14
CA GLY A 367 -2.58 -25.40 -0.71
C GLY A 367 -1.83 -26.69 -0.41
N GLY A 368 -1.55 -27.49 -1.45
CA GLY A 368 -0.94 -28.84 -1.29
C GLY A 368 -1.92 -29.88 -0.74
N PRO A 369 -1.49 -31.12 -0.57
CA PRO A 369 -2.34 -32.16 0.03
C PRO A 369 -2.69 -31.76 1.46
N VAL A 370 -3.99 -31.71 1.76
CA VAL A 370 -4.48 -31.59 3.14
C VAL A 370 -3.82 -32.75 3.90
N ARG A 371 -2.89 -32.44 4.80
CA ARG A 371 -2.41 -33.42 5.77
C ARG A 371 -3.61 -33.76 6.65
N ALA A 372 -4.09 -35.00 6.47
CA ALA A 372 -5.15 -35.57 7.30
C ALA A 372 -4.69 -35.68 8.76
#